data_f0ed188d1d2f2499b9bf8934b1ab81eb
#
_entry.id   f0ed188d1d2f2499b9bf8934b1ab81eb
#
_cell.length_a   1.000
_cell.length_b   1.000
_cell.length_c   1.000
_cell.angle_alpha   90.00
_cell.angle_beta   90.00
_cell.angle_gamma   90.00
#
_symmetry.space_group_name_H-M   'P 1'
#
loop_
_entity.id
_entity.type
_entity.pdbx_description
1 polymer ?
#
loop_
_entity_poly.entity_id
_entity_poly.type
_entity_poly.pdbx_seq_one_letter_code
_entity_poly.pdbx_strand_id
1 'polypeptide(L)'
;AALAASCTLSEPQRIEGLEWRAIGPRLCAGRIEAIAVAGDRVLVGAGSGNLWQSADRGTSWRPIFDHEAAFAVGAVAVAPSDPEVLWVGTGEVLMARSSYAGAGVFRSDDGGGSWRNVGLEDSYHIGRIVVHPHDPDTAWVAAIGHNYTQTEPRGVFRTRDGGATWQQVLYVSPRVGAVDVVMHPADPDTLYSVAWEHERRAWHNVDHGPGSGVYVSKDGGSHWRRLGGGLPTGELVGRVGLGIARSQPETMYAIVDSHERDA
;
A
#
# COMPACT_ATOMS: atom_id res chain seq x y z
N ALA A 1 1.02 60.43 2.77
CA ALA A 1 1.62 59.44 3.64
C ALA A 1 0.51 58.57 4.22
N ALA A 2 0.36 57.37 3.67
CA ALA A 2 -0.58 56.37 4.15
C ALA A 2 0.14 55.52 5.22
N LEU A 3 -0.31 55.60 6.46
CA LEU A 3 0.12 54.68 7.52
C LEU A 3 -0.51 53.32 7.26
N ALA A 4 0.31 52.36 6.88
CA ALA A 4 -0.06 50.98 6.91
C ALA A 4 0.06 50.50 8.36
N ALA A 5 -1.09 50.34 9.03
CA ALA A 5 -1.15 49.67 10.33
C ALA A 5 -0.94 48.16 10.06
N SER A 6 0.26 47.66 10.34
CA SER A 6 0.50 46.21 10.38
C SER A 6 -0.12 45.67 11.66
N CYS A 7 -1.25 45.01 11.55
CA CYS A 7 -1.83 44.23 12.63
C CYS A 7 -1.03 42.94 12.78
N THR A 8 -0.02 42.93 13.61
CA THR A 8 0.71 41.73 14.01
C THR A 8 -0.07 41.06 15.13
N LEU A 9 -0.97 40.20 14.77
CA LEU A 9 -1.52 39.20 15.71
C LEU A 9 -0.42 38.17 16.01
N SER A 10 -0.15 37.91 17.27
CA SER A 10 0.79 36.85 17.65
C SER A 10 0.28 35.50 17.14
N GLU A 11 1.14 34.68 16.58
CA GLU A 11 0.76 33.39 15.95
C GLU A 11 -0.09 32.46 16.85
N PRO A 12 0.17 32.32 18.17
CA PRO A 12 -0.68 31.48 19.01
C PRO A 12 -2.15 31.95 19.08
N GLN A 13 -2.40 33.26 19.03
CA GLN A 13 -3.77 33.79 19.10
C GLN A 13 -4.57 33.66 17.82
N ARG A 14 -3.90 33.36 16.70
CA ARG A 14 -4.57 33.09 15.42
C ARG A 14 -5.13 31.68 15.31
N ILE A 15 -4.62 30.74 16.10
CA ILE A 15 -4.97 29.33 16.03
C ILE A 15 -5.94 28.94 17.16
N GLU A 16 -5.83 29.60 18.33
CA GLU A 16 -6.78 29.40 19.43
C GLU A 16 -8.19 29.82 19.00
N GLY A 17 -9.11 28.87 18.95
CA GLY A 17 -10.49 29.05 18.53
C GLY A 17 -10.81 28.72 17.07
N LEU A 18 -9.84 28.29 16.27
CA LEU A 18 -10.10 27.71 14.97
C LEU A 18 -10.25 26.19 15.10
N GLU A 19 -11.46 25.72 14.96
CA GLU A 19 -11.76 24.30 14.87
C GLU A 19 -11.91 23.87 13.41
N TRP A 20 -11.12 22.91 13.00
CA TRP A 20 -11.28 22.27 11.69
C TRP A 20 -12.55 21.42 11.70
N ARG A 21 -13.47 21.75 10.82
CA ARG A 21 -14.69 20.98 10.62
C ARG A 21 -14.68 20.35 9.24
N ALA A 22 -14.87 19.04 9.19
CA ALA A 22 -15.15 18.36 7.96
C ALA A 22 -16.49 18.82 7.38
N ILE A 23 -16.48 19.49 6.24
CA ILE A 23 -17.67 20.00 5.55
C ILE A 23 -18.01 19.16 4.32
N GLY A 24 -17.94 17.82 4.46
CA GLY A 24 -18.41 16.92 3.38
C GLY A 24 -19.89 17.08 3.06
N PRO A 25 -20.47 16.38 2.10
CA PRO A 25 -19.83 15.37 1.26
C PRO A 25 -18.87 16.02 0.27
N ARG A 26 -17.84 15.29 -0.02
CA ARG A 26 -16.79 15.77 -0.91
C ARG A 26 -16.88 14.99 -2.19
N LEU A 27 -17.12 15.69 -3.23
CA LEU A 27 -16.88 15.19 -4.59
C LEU A 27 -15.39 15.17 -4.92
N CYS A 28 -14.56 15.05 -3.91
CA CYS A 28 -13.13 14.88 -4.09
C CYS A 28 -12.90 13.43 -4.44
N ALA A 29 -12.84 13.24 -5.69
CA ALA A 29 -12.52 11.98 -6.31
C ALA A 29 -11.05 11.62 -6.06
N GLY A 30 -10.75 11.07 -4.90
CA GLY A 30 -9.58 10.23 -4.74
C GLY A 30 -9.84 8.91 -5.47
N ARG A 31 -8.83 8.33 -6.10
CA ARG A 31 -8.93 6.95 -6.57
C ARG A 31 -9.04 6.03 -5.37
N ILE A 32 -9.91 5.03 -5.43
CA ILE A 32 -9.93 3.95 -4.46
C ILE A 32 -8.79 2.99 -4.85
N GLU A 33 -7.82 2.86 -3.96
CA GLU A 33 -6.64 2.02 -4.15
C GLU A 33 -6.79 0.68 -3.40
N ALA A 34 -7.49 0.68 -2.27
CA ALA A 34 -7.66 -0.49 -1.43
C ALA A 34 -9.05 -0.59 -0.82
N ILE A 35 -9.54 -1.82 -0.71
CA ILE A 35 -10.77 -2.16 0.00
C ILE A 35 -10.50 -3.37 0.87
N ALA A 36 -10.91 -3.33 2.14
CA ALA A 36 -10.89 -4.46 3.05
C ALA A 36 -12.26 -4.62 3.70
N VAL A 37 -12.66 -5.86 3.91
CA VAL A 37 -13.97 -6.21 4.49
C VAL A 37 -13.79 -7.19 5.65
N ALA A 38 -14.42 -6.89 6.77
CA ALA A 38 -14.46 -7.76 7.95
C ALA A 38 -15.88 -7.75 8.55
N GLY A 39 -16.66 -8.79 8.24
CA GLY A 39 -18.08 -8.83 8.58
C GLY A 39 -18.86 -7.70 7.90
N ASP A 40 -19.54 -6.88 8.69
CA ASP A 40 -20.30 -5.72 8.19
C ASP A 40 -19.43 -4.46 8.03
N ARG A 41 -18.19 -4.50 8.51
CA ARG A 41 -17.23 -3.40 8.40
C ARG A 41 -16.58 -3.40 7.03
N VAL A 42 -16.60 -2.25 6.36
CA VAL A 42 -15.91 -2.00 5.09
C VAL A 42 -14.93 -0.86 5.29
N LEU A 43 -13.70 -1.08 4.90
CA LEU A 43 -12.63 -0.08 4.90
C LEU A 43 -12.28 0.27 3.46
N VAL A 44 -12.16 1.56 3.17
CA VAL A 44 -11.83 2.07 1.83
C VAL A 44 -10.68 3.05 1.95
N GLY A 45 -9.55 2.67 1.36
CA GLY A 45 -8.36 3.50 1.24
C GLY A 45 -8.35 4.24 -0.10
N ALA A 46 -8.24 5.56 -0.05
CA ALA A 46 -8.15 6.41 -1.22
C ALA A 46 -6.73 6.95 -1.40
N GLY A 47 -6.23 6.93 -2.63
CA GLY A 47 -4.88 7.40 -2.96
C GLY A 47 -4.63 8.88 -2.66
N SER A 48 -5.69 9.68 -2.59
CA SER A 48 -5.61 11.09 -2.21
C SER A 48 -6.83 11.53 -1.39
N GLY A 49 -7.41 10.64 -0.62
CA GLY A 49 -8.67 10.88 0.09
C GLY A 49 -8.76 10.18 1.45
N ASN A 50 -7.62 9.74 1.99
CA ASN A 50 -7.53 9.15 3.32
C ASN A 50 -8.19 7.76 3.45
N LEU A 51 -8.43 7.28 4.68
CA LEU A 51 -9.07 6.02 4.99
C LEU A 51 -10.48 6.24 5.55
N TRP A 52 -11.43 5.56 4.97
CA TRP A 52 -12.85 5.63 5.34
C TRP A 52 -13.33 4.28 5.84
N GLN A 53 -14.19 4.32 6.86
CA GLN A 53 -14.83 3.14 7.44
C GLN A 53 -16.34 3.26 7.35
N SER A 54 -16.98 2.19 6.93
CA SER A 54 -18.40 1.93 7.11
C SER A 54 -18.57 0.77 8.11
N ALA A 55 -19.51 0.90 9.03
CA ALA A 55 -19.91 -0.17 9.96
C ALA A 55 -21.28 -0.81 9.59
N ASP A 56 -21.90 -0.35 8.49
CA ASP A 56 -23.25 -0.69 8.07
C ASP A 56 -23.31 -1.08 6.57
N ARG A 57 -22.30 -1.82 6.13
CA ARG A 57 -22.16 -2.33 4.75
C ARG A 57 -22.16 -1.24 3.67
N GLY A 58 -21.58 -0.09 3.99
CA GLY A 58 -21.44 1.01 3.03
C GLY A 58 -22.59 2.02 3.00
N THR A 59 -23.54 1.93 3.93
CA THR A 59 -24.66 2.88 4.00
C THR A 59 -24.20 4.24 4.51
N SER A 60 -23.33 4.24 5.54
CA SER A 60 -22.70 5.46 6.05
C SER A 60 -21.20 5.30 6.15
N TRP A 61 -20.46 6.42 6.10
CA TRP A 61 -19.00 6.45 6.08
C TRP A 61 -18.45 7.50 7.03
N ARG A 62 -17.38 7.15 7.73
CA ARG A 62 -16.62 8.08 8.56
C ARG A 62 -15.13 7.99 8.22
N PRO A 63 -14.39 9.10 8.23
CA PRO A 63 -12.93 9.06 8.14
C PRO A 63 -12.36 8.55 9.47
N ILE A 64 -11.30 7.76 9.39
CA ILE A 64 -10.65 7.17 10.57
C ILE A 64 -9.13 7.34 10.59
N PHE A 65 -8.55 8.15 9.69
CA PHE A 65 -7.12 8.31 9.55
C PHE A 65 -6.70 9.79 9.35
N ASP A 66 -7.58 10.74 9.66
CA ASP A 66 -7.42 12.17 9.31
C ASP A 66 -6.30 12.89 10.10
N HIS A 67 -5.85 12.32 11.21
CA HIS A 67 -4.84 12.93 12.07
C HIS A 67 -3.44 12.37 11.86
N GLU A 68 -3.28 11.46 10.89
CA GLU A 68 -2.02 10.80 10.63
C GLU A 68 -1.13 11.59 9.65
N ALA A 69 0.16 11.24 9.63
CA ALA A 69 1.18 11.94 8.85
C ALA A 69 1.02 11.80 7.33
N ALA A 70 0.13 10.92 6.84
CA ALA A 70 -0.13 10.69 5.44
C ALA A 70 -1.62 10.61 5.16
N PHE A 71 -2.05 11.13 4.01
CA PHE A 71 -3.43 11.08 3.53
C PHE A 71 -3.60 10.18 2.30
N ALA A 72 -2.51 9.74 1.71
CA ALA A 72 -2.51 8.81 0.58
C ALA A 72 -2.46 7.37 1.11
N VAL A 73 -3.52 6.60 0.89
CA VAL A 73 -3.63 5.21 1.34
C VAL A 73 -3.54 4.28 0.12
N GLY A 74 -2.49 3.45 0.08
CA GLY A 74 -2.25 2.49 -0.99
C GLY A 74 -2.69 1.06 -0.65
N ALA A 75 -2.68 0.69 0.63
CA ALA A 75 -3.05 -0.64 1.07
C ALA A 75 -3.80 -0.60 2.40
N VAL A 76 -4.76 -1.49 2.56
CA VAL A 76 -5.51 -1.71 3.81
C VAL A 76 -5.66 -3.20 4.04
N ALA A 77 -5.40 -3.65 5.26
CA ALA A 77 -5.66 -5.03 5.66
C ALA A 77 -6.29 -5.08 7.05
N VAL A 78 -7.18 -6.04 7.23
CA VAL A 78 -7.75 -6.43 8.53
C VAL A 78 -7.14 -7.77 8.91
N ALA A 79 -6.68 -7.92 10.12
CA ALA A 79 -6.16 -9.20 10.58
C ALA A 79 -7.31 -10.22 10.67
N PRO A 80 -7.19 -11.39 10.01
CA PRO A 80 -8.29 -12.37 9.99
C PRO A 80 -8.60 -12.96 11.36
N SER A 81 -7.61 -13.06 12.25
CA SER A 81 -7.75 -13.60 13.61
C SER A 81 -8.27 -12.58 14.62
N ASP A 82 -8.12 -11.27 14.32
CA ASP A 82 -8.57 -10.18 15.20
C ASP A 82 -9.00 -8.96 14.34
N PRO A 83 -10.31 -8.76 14.14
CA PRO A 83 -10.82 -7.68 13.29
C PRO A 83 -10.60 -6.28 13.88
N GLU A 84 -10.16 -6.14 15.12
CA GLU A 84 -9.76 -4.83 15.67
C GLU A 84 -8.33 -4.45 15.27
N VAL A 85 -7.51 -5.41 14.83
CA VAL A 85 -6.18 -5.14 14.31
C VAL A 85 -6.27 -4.78 12.83
N LEU A 86 -5.95 -3.52 12.54
CA LEU A 86 -5.95 -2.95 11.19
C LEU A 86 -4.52 -2.54 10.81
N TRP A 87 -4.21 -2.72 9.52
CA TRP A 87 -2.96 -2.30 8.94
C TRP A 87 -3.21 -1.38 7.75
N VAL A 88 -2.47 -0.28 7.66
CA VAL A 88 -2.55 0.69 6.57
C VAL A 88 -1.16 0.92 5.99
N GLY A 89 -1.04 0.72 4.70
CA GLY A 89 0.12 1.11 3.91
C GLY A 89 -0.16 2.40 3.17
N THR A 90 0.73 3.36 3.30
CA THR A 90 0.55 4.69 2.74
C THR A 90 1.27 4.89 1.42
N GLY A 91 0.87 5.92 0.66
CA GLY A 91 1.38 6.24 -0.67
C GLY A 91 0.52 5.66 -1.81
N GLU A 92 0.27 6.44 -2.85
CA GLU A 92 -0.52 6.01 -4.01
C GLU A 92 0.18 4.92 -4.82
N VAL A 93 -0.56 3.85 -5.17
CA VAL A 93 -0.02 2.69 -5.90
C VAL A 93 0.03 2.88 -7.40
N LEU A 94 -0.66 3.89 -7.94
CA LEU A 94 -0.71 4.12 -9.38
C LEU A 94 0.67 4.53 -9.96
N MET A 95 1.53 5.13 -9.15
CA MET A 95 2.86 5.61 -9.54
C MET A 95 2.82 6.59 -10.72
N ALA A 96 1.74 7.37 -10.81
CA ALA A 96 1.62 8.45 -11.76
C ALA A 96 2.55 9.63 -11.40
N ARG A 97 2.68 10.60 -12.31
CA ARG A 97 3.49 11.80 -12.05
C ARG A 97 3.02 12.62 -10.86
N SER A 98 1.72 12.58 -10.56
CA SER A 98 1.08 13.29 -9.45
C SER A 98 0.80 12.41 -8.25
N SER A 99 1.37 11.20 -8.18
CA SER A 99 1.15 10.30 -7.05
C SER A 99 1.79 10.84 -5.79
N TYR A 100 1.03 10.82 -4.71
CA TYR A 100 1.47 11.25 -3.39
C TYR A 100 2.24 10.14 -2.70
N ALA A 101 3.39 10.50 -2.14
CA ALA A 101 4.17 9.62 -1.30
C ALA A 101 3.47 9.38 0.04
N GLY A 102 3.74 8.24 0.64
CA GLY A 102 3.30 7.89 1.98
C GLY A 102 4.37 8.15 3.04
N ALA A 103 4.04 7.76 4.27
CA ALA A 103 4.88 7.83 5.46
C ALA A 103 5.06 6.44 6.11
N GLY A 104 5.13 5.38 5.30
CA GLY A 104 5.31 4.02 5.76
C GLY A 104 4.01 3.27 6.09
N VAL A 105 4.09 2.40 7.09
CA VAL A 105 3.01 1.52 7.52
C VAL A 105 2.48 1.97 8.87
N PHE A 106 1.16 1.96 9.01
CA PHE A 106 0.46 2.25 10.26
C PHE A 106 -0.34 1.04 10.71
N ARG A 107 -0.47 0.89 12.03
CA ARG A 107 -1.28 -0.15 12.67
C ARG A 107 -2.21 0.46 13.72
N SER A 108 -3.41 -0.06 13.77
CA SER A 108 -4.39 0.15 14.84
C SER A 108 -4.65 -1.19 15.52
N ASP A 109 -4.83 -1.16 16.83
CA ASP A 109 -5.21 -2.31 17.65
C ASP A 109 -6.62 -2.13 18.27
N ASP A 110 -7.37 -1.10 17.83
CA ASP A 110 -8.68 -0.70 18.37
C ASP A 110 -9.70 -0.36 17.26
N GLY A 111 -9.61 -1.04 16.13
CA GLY A 111 -10.55 -0.89 15.02
C GLY A 111 -10.50 0.46 14.31
N GLY A 112 -9.38 1.14 14.38
CA GLY A 112 -9.16 2.46 13.76
C GLY A 112 -9.49 3.63 14.65
N GLY A 113 -9.62 3.43 15.96
CA GLY A 113 -9.78 4.49 16.94
C GLY A 113 -8.49 5.27 17.18
N SER A 114 -7.37 4.57 17.16
CA SER A 114 -6.03 5.15 17.24
C SER A 114 -5.05 4.43 16.30
N TRP A 115 -3.99 5.13 15.89
CA TRP A 115 -3.00 4.63 14.95
C TRP A 115 -1.58 4.86 15.49
N ARG A 116 -0.67 3.96 15.15
CA ARG A 116 0.76 4.15 15.37
C ARG A 116 1.51 3.86 14.08
N ASN A 117 2.49 4.69 13.74
CA ASN A 117 3.45 4.39 12.70
C ASN A 117 4.32 3.21 13.16
N VAL A 118 4.46 2.20 12.32
CA VAL A 118 5.22 0.99 12.60
C VAL A 118 6.40 0.79 11.64
N GLY A 119 6.83 1.88 10.97
CA GLY A 119 8.04 1.92 10.16
C GLY A 119 7.81 1.86 8.66
N LEU A 120 8.88 1.59 7.93
CA LEU A 120 8.95 1.58 6.46
C LEU A 120 8.68 2.95 5.81
N GLU A 121 9.00 4.05 6.47
CA GLU A 121 8.80 5.41 5.97
C GLU A 121 9.50 5.65 4.63
N ASP A 122 10.73 5.12 4.48
CA ASP A 122 11.54 5.26 3.28
C ASP A 122 11.08 4.39 2.10
N SER A 123 10.01 3.58 2.28
CA SER A 123 9.40 2.82 1.19
C SER A 123 8.48 3.67 0.31
N TYR A 124 8.02 4.82 0.77
CA TYR A 124 7.21 5.82 0.09
C TYR A 124 5.86 5.36 -0.45
N HIS A 125 5.78 4.15 -1.01
CA HIS A 125 4.57 3.62 -1.64
C HIS A 125 4.38 2.15 -1.27
N ILE A 126 3.29 1.85 -0.58
CA ILE A 126 2.94 0.49 -0.17
C ILE A 126 1.83 -0.04 -1.08
N GLY A 127 2.14 -1.09 -1.83
CA GLY A 127 1.21 -1.68 -2.80
C GLY A 127 0.20 -2.63 -2.19
N ARG A 128 0.63 -3.43 -1.21
CA ARG A 128 -0.23 -4.43 -0.55
C ARG A 128 0.29 -4.77 0.84
N ILE A 129 -0.64 -5.08 1.73
CA ILE A 129 -0.36 -5.71 3.03
C ILE A 129 -1.16 -7.01 3.11
N VAL A 130 -0.52 -8.08 3.56
CA VAL A 130 -1.16 -9.36 3.88
C VAL A 130 -0.80 -9.73 5.31
N VAL A 131 -1.82 -10.00 6.12
CA VAL A 131 -1.66 -10.41 7.52
C VAL A 131 -1.84 -11.93 7.62
N HIS A 132 -1.05 -12.56 8.46
CA HIS A 132 -1.15 -13.99 8.70
C HIS A 132 -2.52 -14.35 9.28
N PRO A 133 -3.18 -15.44 8.83
CA PRO A 133 -4.57 -15.75 9.20
C PRO A 133 -4.79 -16.03 10.68
N HIS A 134 -3.75 -16.46 11.41
CA HIS A 134 -3.83 -16.86 12.81
C HIS A 134 -2.96 -16.01 13.75
N ASP A 135 -2.21 -15.06 13.22
CA ASP A 135 -1.30 -14.21 13.99
C ASP A 135 -1.37 -12.77 13.48
N PRO A 136 -2.03 -11.85 14.21
CA PRO A 136 -2.21 -10.47 13.79
C PRO A 136 -0.90 -9.67 13.81
N ASP A 137 0.17 -10.19 14.45
CA ASP A 137 1.47 -9.54 14.54
C ASP A 137 2.42 -9.93 13.40
N THR A 138 2.07 -10.98 12.64
CA THR A 138 2.82 -11.40 11.46
C THR A 138 2.17 -10.85 10.19
N ALA A 139 2.93 -10.04 9.43
CA ALA A 139 2.46 -9.44 8.20
C ALA A 139 3.57 -9.32 7.14
N TRP A 140 3.16 -9.30 5.88
CA TRP A 140 4.01 -9.03 4.72
C TRP A 140 3.53 -7.78 4.00
N VAL A 141 4.49 -6.95 3.60
CA VAL A 141 4.25 -5.66 2.94
C VAL A 141 4.98 -5.63 1.61
N ALA A 142 4.24 -5.37 0.54
CA ALA A 142 4.81 -5.09 -0.77
C ALA A 142 5.14 -3.59 -0.87
N ALA A 143 6.42 -3.25 -0.91
CA ALA A 143 6.93 -1.89 -1.00
C ALA A 143 7.38 -1.60 -2.43
N ILE A 144 6.75 -0.61 -3.07
CA ILE A 144 7.07 -0.18 -4.43
C ILE A 144 8.34 0.68 -4.42
N GLY A 145 8.55 1.45 -3.37
CA GLY A 145 9.68 2.36 -3.22
C GLY A 145 9.42 3.74 -3.81
N HIS A 146 10.44 4.57 -3.85
CA HIS A 146 10.34 5.95 -4.32
C HIS A 146 10.08 6.03 -5.83
N ASN A 147 9.17 6.93 -6.25
CA ASN A 147 8.75 7.04 -7.66
C ASN A 147 9.86 7.62 -8.57
N TYR A 148 10.65 8.57 -8.07
CA TYR A 148 11.57 9.38 -8.87
C TYR A 148 13.05 9.05 -8.69
N THR A 149 13.39 8.21 -7.73
CA THR A 149 14.76 7.83 -7.40
C THR A 149 14.87 6.34 -7.16
N GLN A 150 16.04 5.79 -7.45
CA GLN A 150 16.39 4.43 -7.08
C GLN A 150 16.67 4.39 -5.58
N THR A 151 16.02 3.47 -4.88
CA THR A 151 16.15 3.32 -3.42
C THR A 151 16.15 1.84 -3.04
N GLU A 152 16.81 1.50 -1.94
CA GLU A 152 16.87 0.13 -1.43
C GLU A 152 15.61 -0.33 -0.69
N PRO A 153 14.82 0.54 0.01
CA PRO A 153 13.59 0.12 0.67
C PRO A 153 12.47 -0.23 -0.32
N ARG A 154 12.69 -1.30 -1.10
CA ARG A 154 11.79 -1.86 -2.12
C ARG A 154 11.68 -3.37 -1.96
N GLY A 155 10.62 -3.97 -2.50
CA GLY A 155 10.42 -5.40 -2.45
C GLY A 155 9.45 -5.83 -1.35
N VAL A 156 9.63 -7.02 -0.79
CA VAL A 156 8.74 -7.50 0.27
C VAL A 156 9.43 -7.41 1.61
N PHE A 157 8.73 -6.81 2.56
CA PHE A 157 9.13 -6.77 3.97
C PHE A 157 8.19 -7.65 4.79
N ARG A 158 8.75 -8.29 5.83
CA ARG A 158 8.01 -9.11 6.79
C ARG A 158 8.25 -8.62 8.21
N THR A 159 7.20 -8.55 9.00
CA THR A 159 7.25 -8.45 10.46
C THR A 159 6.69 -9.71 11.12
N ARG A 160 7.07 -9.97 12.36
CA ARG A 160 6.53 -11.01 13.23
C ARG A 160 6.25 -10.50 14.65
N ASP A 161 6.32 -9.19 14.84
CA ASP A 161 6.21 -8.51 16.13
C ASP A 161 5.34 -7.23 16.03
N GLY A 162 4.34 -7.28 15.16
CA GLY A 162 3.39 -6.18 15.01
C GLY A 162 3.98 -4.91 14.42
N GLY A 163 5.08 -5.04 13.66
CA GLY A 163 5.76 -3.94 13.02
C GLY A 163 6.84 -3.27 13.88
N ALA A 164 7.20 -3.85 15.04
CA ALA A 164 8.32 -3.35 15.84
C ALA A 164 9.66 -3.55 15.11
N THR A 165 9.79 -4.63 14.34
CA THR A 165 10.93 -4.87 13.45
C THR A 165 10.48 -5.35 12.07
N TRP A 166 11.28 -5.01 11.04
CA TRP A 166 11.03 -5.41 9.66
C TRP A 166 12.25 -6.10 9.06
N GLN A 167 12.01 -7.20 8.37
CA GLN A 167 12.99 -7.90 7.57
C GLN A 167 12.64 -7.76 6.10
N GLN A 168 13.56 -7.24 5.28
CA GLN A 168 13.43 -7.28 3.83
C GLN A 168 13.68 -8.72 3.35
N VAL A 169 12.61 -9.40 2.92
CA VAL A 169 12.65 -10.82 2.57
C VAL A 169 12.70 -11.08 1.07
N LEU A 170 12.31 -10.10 0.25
CA LEU A 170 12.52 -10.11 -1.20
C LEU A 170 13.06 -8.76 -1.64
N TYR A 171 14.24 -8.79 -2.23
CA TYR A 171 14.87 -7.64 -2.87
C TYR A 171 15.45 -8.04 -4.21
N VAL A 172 15.18 -7.29 -5.25
CA VAL A 172 15.67 -7.57 -6.61
C VAL A 172 16.74 -6.55 -7.02
N SER A 173 16.41 -5.27 -6.96
CA SER A 173 17.35 -4.17 -7.27
C SER A 173 16.77 -2.83 -6.79
N PRO A 174 17.56 -1.74 -6.77
CA PRO A 174 17.08 -0.42 -6.37
C PRO A 174 16.07 0.21 -7.35
N ARG A 175 15.77 -0.43 -8.48
CA ARG A 175 14.74 -0.03 -9.45
C ARG A 175 13.50 -0.90 -9.40
N VAL A 176 13.55 -2.04 -8.73
CA VAL A 176 12.48 -3.05 -8.73
C VAL A 176 11.79 -3.06 -7.38
N GLY A 177 10.54 -2.60 -7.35
CA GLY A 177 9.68 -2.67 -6.18
C GLY A 177 8.72 -3.85 -6.22
N ALA A 178 8.14 -4.23 -5.09
CA ALA A 178 7.01 -5.13 -5.04
C ALA A 178 5.70 -4.32 -5.08
N VAL A 179 4.83 -4.63 -6.04
CA VAL A 179 3.52 -3.96 -6.19
C VAL A 179 2.40 -4.76 -5.56
N ASP A 180 2.60 -6.06 -5.43
CA ASP A 180 1.60 -6.96 -4.85
C ASP A 180 2.26 -8.09 -4.07
N VAL A 181 1.59 -8.55 -3.03
CA VAL A 181 1.87 -9.79 -2.30
C VAL A 181 0.54 -10.48 -1.99
N VAL A 182 0.45 -11.76 -2.30
CA VAL A 182 -0.77 -12.56 -2.15
C VAL A 182 -0.42 -13.84 -1.42
N MET A 183 -1.19 -14.18 -0.39
CA MET A 183 -1.05 -15.43 0.35
C MET A 183 -1.95 -16.51 -0.23
N HIS A 184 -1.45 -17.73 -0.29
CA HIS A 184 -2.26 -18.87 -0.70
C HIS A 184 -3.35 -19.14 0.34
N PRO A 185 -4.63 -19.27 -0.05
CA PRO A 185 -5.74 -19.32 0.91
C PRO A 185 -5.73 -20.53 1.87
N ALA A 186 -5.11 -21.63 1.47
CA ALA A 186 -5.05 -22.86 2.26
C ALA A 186 -3.67 -23.15 2.86
N ASP A 187 -2.66 -22.32 2.54
CA ASP A 187 -1.29 -22.51 3.02
C ASP A 187 -0.61 -21.15 3.25
N PRO A 188 -0.61 -20.64 4.49
CA PRO A 188 -0.06 -19.31 4.79
C PRO A 188 1.46 -19.21 4.60
N ASP A 189 2.18 -20.31 4.51
CA ASP A 189 3.61 -20.30 4.18
C ASP A 189 3.86 -20.11 2.68
N THR A 190 2.86 -20.34 1.84
CA THR A 190 2.96 -20.07 0.41
C THR A 190 2.50 -18.65 0.07
N LEU A 191 3.44 -17.86 -0.41
CA LEU A 191 3.24 -16.46 -0.81
C LEU A 191 3.66 -16.26 -2.26
N TYR A 192 2.93 -15.38 -2.94
CA TYR A 192 3.29 -14.89 -4.26
C TYR A 192 3.51 -13.38 -4.20
N SER A 193 4.51 -12.88 -4.88
CA SER A 193 4.77 -11.44 -4.97
C SER A 193 5.00 -11.03 -6.41
N VAL A 194 4.59 -9.84 -6.75
CA VAL A 194 4.84 -9.22 -8.03
C VAL A 194 5.90 -8.16 -7.88
N ALA A 195 7.01 -8.36 -8.55
CA ALA A 195 8.05 -7.35 -8.71
C ALA A 195 7.80 -6.54 -9.98
N TRP A 196 8.07 -5.25 -9.92
CA TRP A 196 7.91 -4.32 -11.03
C TRP A 196 9.12 -3.39 -11.12
N GLU A 197 9.76 -3.39 -12.28
CA GLU A 197 10.83 -2.45 -12.59
C GLU A 197 10.24 -1.12 -13.01
N HIS A 198 10.47 -0.09 -12.18
CA HIS A 198 9.86 1.22 -12.35
C HIS A 198 10.80 2.34 -11.95
N GLU A 199 10.88 3.35 -12.81
CA GLU A 199 11.56 4.60 -12.51
C GLU A 199 10.94 5.74 -13.32
N ARG A 200 10.52 6.80 -12.65
CA ARG A 200 9.96 7.97 -13.32
C ARG A 200 10.94 9.12 -13.30
N ARG A 201 11.12 9.75 -14.45
CA ARG A 201 11.84 11.01 -14.64
C ARG A 201 10.90 12.06 -15.23
N ALA A 202 11.27 13.34 -15.18
CA ALA A 202 10.48 14.41 -15.78
C ALA A 202 10.25 14.19 -17.28
N TRP A 203 11.21 13.60 -17.96
CA TRP A 203 11.26 13.38 -19.42
C TRP A 203 11.11 11.91 -19.83
N HIS A 204 11.10 10.97 -18.91
CA HIS A 204 11.09 9.54 -19.20
C HIS A 204 10.35 8.75 -18.14
N ASN A 205 9.73 7.65 -18.52
CA ASN A 205 9.12 6.68 -17.65
C ASN A 205 9.62 5.29 -18.03
N VAL A 206 10.22 4.59 -17.09
CA VAL A 206 10.49 3.16 -17.18
C VAL A 206 9.38 2.49 -16.38
N ASP A 207 8.59 1.65 -17.00
CA ASP A 207 7.47 0.91 -16.43
C ASP A 207 7.49 -0.58 -16.79
N HIS A 208 8.59 -1.04 -17.36
CA HIS A 208 8.86 -2.42 -17.74
C HIS A 208 10.35 -2.70 -17.62
N GLY A 209 10.71 -3.97 -17.55
CA GLY A 209 12.10 -4.39 -17.54
C GLY A 209 12.28 -5.83 -17.06
N PRO A 210 13.50 -6.39 -17.19
CA PRO A 210 13.82 -7.77 -16.86
C PRO A 210 13.68 -8.09 -15.38
N GLY A 211 13.66 -7.08 -14.50
CA GLY A 211 13.40 -7.22 -13.07
C GLY A 211 11.93 -7.45 -12.73
N SER A 212 11.00 -7.12 -13.65
CA SER A 212 9.57 -7.35 -13.45
C SER A 212 9.24 -8.84 -13.55
N GLY A 213 8.26 -9.28 -12.76
CA GLY A 213 7.79 -10.66 -12.81
C GLY A 213 7.17 -11.14 -11.51
N VAL A 214 6.77 -12.41 -11.51
CA VAL A 214 6.13 -13.05 -10.36
C VAL A 214 7.13 -13.92 -9.62
N TYR A 215 7.12 -13.83 -8.30
CA TYR A 215 7.95 -14.60 -7.39
C TYR A 215 7.06 -15.43 -6.46
N VAL A 216 7.53 -16.60 -6.05
CA VAL A 216 6.87 -17.47 -5.08
C VAL A 216 7.82 -17.85 -3.96
N SER A 217 7.30 -17.84 -2.75
CA SER A 217 7.89 -18.43 -1.55
C SER A 217 6.99 -19.56 -1.06
N LYS A 218 7.58 -20.58 -0.43
CA LYS A 218 6.89 -21.70 0.21
C LYS A 218 7.31 -21.90 1.68
N ASP A 219 7.89 -20.86 2.27
CA ASP A 219 8.44 -20.90 3.63
C ASP A 219 8.23 -19.57 4.36
N GLY A 220 7.05 -19.00 4.17
CA GLY A 220 6.65 -17.74 4.82
C GLY A 220 7.50 -16.55 4.38
N GLY A 221 8.01 -16.56 3.16
CA GLY A 221 8.82 -15.49 2.60
C GLY A 221 10.31 -15.55 2.93
N SER A 222 10.82 -16.67 3.48
CA SER A 222 12.25 -16.77 3.81
C SER A 222 13.11 -16.99 2.58
N HIS A 223 12.61 -17.71 1.57
CA HIS A 223 13.24 -17.87 0.27
C HIS A 223 12.25 -17.64 -0.86
N TRP A 224 12.71 -17.00 -1.91
CA TRP A 224 11.90 -16.67 -3.09
C TRP A 224 12.53 -17.20 -4.37
N ARG A 225 11.71 -17.70 -5.28
CA ARG A 225 12.11 -18.01 -6.64
C ARG A 225 11.20 -17.33 -7.64
N ARG A 226 11.76 -16.86 -8.73
CA ARG A 226 10.96 -16.31 -9.85
C ARG A 226 10.18 -17.44 -10.52
N LEU A 227 8.90 -17.17 -10.81
CA LEU A 227 8.07 -18.07 -11.62
C LEU A 227 8.39 -17.90 -13.11
N GLY A 228 8.38 -19.03 -13.82
CA GLY A 228 8.44 -19.12 -15.27
C GLY A 228 7.25 -19.91 -15.79
N GLY A 229 7.45 -20.77 -16.82
CA GLY A 229 6.43 -21.73 -17.24
C GLY A 229 5.23 -21.09 -17.96
N GLY A 230 5.49 -20.15 -18.87
CA GLY A 230 4.47 -19.49 -19.67
C GLY A 230 4.12 -18.08 -19.22
N LEU A 231 4.62 -17.63 -18.08
CA LEU A 231 4.55 -16.21 -17.74
C LEU A 231 5.55 -15.41 -18.60
N PRO A 232 5.18 -14.24 -19.10
CA PRO A 232 6.11 -13.36 -19.82
C PRO A 232 7.34 -13.02 -18.97
N THR A 233 8.49 -12.98 -19.62
CA THR A 233 9.77 -12.61 -19.00
C THR A 233 10.57 -11.75 -19.96
N GLY A 234 11.48 -10.95 -19.43
CA GLY A 234 12.40 -10.12 -20.24
C GLY A 234 12.14 -8.64 -20.14
N GLU A 235 12.71 -7.91 -21.10
CA GLU A 235 12.78 -6.43 -21.10
C GLU A 235 11.41 -5.76 -21.24
N LEU A 236 10.42 -6.44 -21.80
CA LEU A 236 9.12 -5.83 -22.15
C LEU A 236 8.01 -6.16 -21.15
N VAL A 237 8.36 -6.80 -20.02
CA VAL A 237 7.40 -7.11 -18.95
C VAL A 237 7.25 -5.92 -18.04
N GLY A 238 6.04 -5.42 -17.96
CA GLY A 238 5.65 -4.32 -17.08
C GLY A 238 5.04 -4.82 -15.76
N ARG A 239 4.02 -4.11 -15.33
CA ARG A 239 3.30 -4.40 -14.08
C ARG A 239 2.42 -5.65 -14.24
N VAL A 240 2.34 -6.44 -13.18
CA VAL A 240 1.47 -7.62 -13.11
C VAL A 240 0.50 -7.45 -11.95
N GLY A 241 -0.74 -7.90 -12.14
CA GLY A 241 -1.72 -8.07 -11.07
C GLY A 241 -2.01 -9.56 -10.87
N LEU A 242 -2.15 -10.01 -9.62
CA LEU A 242 -2.44 -11.40 -9.29
C LEU A 242 -3.76 -11.54 -8.54
N GLY A 243 -4.47 -12.64 -8.82
CA GLY A 243 -5.63 -13.09 -8.06
C GLY A 243 -5.62 -14.60 -7.88
N ILE A 244 -5.92 -15.08 -6.67
CA ILE A 244 -6.06 -16.50 -6.37
C ILE A 244 -7.53 -16.78 -6.08
N ALA A 245 -8.08 -17.80 -6.73
CA ALA A 245 -9.45 -18.23 -6.49
C ALA A 245 -9.55 -18.93 -5.12
N ARG A 246 -10.22 -18.28 -4.15
CA ARG A 246 -10.35 -18.86 -2.80
C ARG A 246 -11.07 -20.21 -2.77
N SER A 247 -12.02 -20.42 -3.67
CA SER A 247 -12.75 -21.69 -3.80
C SER A 247 -11.97 -22.78 -4.52
N GLN A 248 -10.94 -22.41 -5.28
CA GLN A 248 -10.04 -23.31 -6.01
C GLN A 248 -8.61 -22.76 -5.93
N PRO A 249 -7.92 -22.94 -4.80
CA PRO A 249 -6.63 -22.30 -4.53
C PRO A 249 -5.51 -22.62 -5.53
N GLU A 250 -5.64 -23.75 -6.24
CA GLU A 250 -4.72 -24.13 -7.35
C GLU A 250 -4.93 -23.28 -8.61
N THR A 251 -5.99 -22.46 -8.66
CA THR A 251 -6.28 -21.59 -9.80
C THR A 251 -5.86 -20.16 -9.49
N MET A 252 -4.89 -19.68 -10.26
CA MET A 252 -4.39 -18.30 -10.18
C MET A 252 -4.60 -17.59 -11.51
N TYR A 253 -4.97 -16.34 -11.44
CA TYR A 253 -5.09 -15.44 -12.57
C TYR A 253 -3.99 -14.37 -12.50
N ALA A 254 -3.39 -14.08 -13.63
CA ALA A 254 -2.46 -12.97 -13.78
C ALA A 254 -2.91 -12.08 -14.93
N ILE A 255 -2.93 -10.77 -14.70
CA ILE A 255 -3.00 -9.76 -15.76
C ILE A 255 -1.62 -9.14 -15.90
N VAL A 256 -1.07 -9.15 -17.10
CA VAL A 256 0.29 -8.71 -17.36
C VAL A 256 0.25 -7.54 -18.33
N ASP A 257 0.86 -6.41 -17.91
CA ASP A 257 1.20 -5.34 -18.83
C ASP A 257 2.45 -5.79 -19.62
N SER A 258 2.30 -5.90 -20.93
CA SER A 258 3.40 -6.31 -21.83
C SER A 258 3.53 -5.30 -22.95
N HIS A 259 4.74 -4.83 -23.16
CA HIS A 259 5.09 -3.94 -24.27
C HIS A 259 5.45 -4.72 -25.56
N GLU A 260 5.32 -6.04 -25.57
CA GLU A 260 5.41 -6.82 -26.79
C GLU A 260 4.30 -6.35 -27.75
N ARG A 261 4.73 -5.85 -28.90
CA ARG A 261 3.80 -5.57 -30.00
C ARG A 261 3.46 -6.92 -30.63
N ASP A 262 2.18 -7.23 -30.75
CA ASP A 262 1.73 -8.32 -31.60
C ASP A 262 2.32 -8.11 -33.00
N ALA A 263 3.13 -9.05 -33.45
CA ALA A 263 3.78 -9.03 -34.76
C ALA A 263 2.80 -9.49 -35.82
#